data_3140aef9b48c6222ad9ecafc52a133f6
#
_entry.id   3140aef9b48c6222ad9ecafc52a133f6
#
_cell.length_a   1.000
_cell.length_b   1.000
_cell.length_c   1.000
_cell.angle_alpha   90.00
_cell.angle_beta   90.00
_cell.angle_gamma   90.00
#
_symmetry.space_group_name_H-M   'P 1'
#
loop_
_entity.id
_entity.type
_entity.pdbx_description
1 polymer ?
#
loop_
_entity_poly.entity_id
_entity_poly.type
_entity_poly.pdbx_seq_one_letter_code
_entity_poly.pdbx_strand_id
1 'polypeptide(L)'
;MSGTPFVVIASTTSTENSGLYDHLLPHFTEETGIEVRVIAVGTGQALRVARNGDADVLLVHHRPSEEQFVADGFGIRRYDLMYNDYVVVGAGSDPASTQTATDVADALTRIADHRSLFFSRGDDSGTHKKELELWAR
;
A
#
# COMPACT_ATOMS: atom_id res chain seq x y z
N MET A 1 -19.09 -22.89 24.97
CA MET A 1 -18.85 -22.96 23.52
C MET A 1 -17.69 -22.05 23.22
N SER A 2 -16.51 -22.61 22.99
CA SER A 2 -15.36 -21.78 22.56
C SER A 2 -15.57 -21.45 21.08
N GLY A 3 -15.73 -20.18 20.76
CA GLY A 3 -15.78 -19.73 19.37
C GLY A 3 -14.47 -20.05 18.65
N THR A 4 -14.50 -20.12 17.33
CA THR A 4 -13.29 -20.26 16.51
C THR A 4 -12.35 -19.09 16.80
N PRO A 5 -11.06 -19.35 17.11
CA PRO A 5 -10.11 -18.28 17.35
C PRO A 5 -9.96 -17.44 16.06
N PHE A 6 -9.79 -16.14 16.20
CA PHE A 6 -9.60 -15.25 15.04
C PHE A 6 -8.54 -14.18 15.33
N VAL A 7 -7.98 -13.64 14.26
CA VAL A 7 -7.12 -12.45 14.26
C VAL A 7 -7.72 -11.38 13.33
N VAL A 8 -7.53 -10.13 13.67
CA VAL A 8 -7.98 -8.98 12.89
C VAL A 8 -6.78 -8.31 12.23
N ILE A 9 -6.83 -8.15 10.91
CA ILE A 9 -5.82 -7.43 10.13
C ILE A 9 -6.39 -6.09 9.69
N ALA A 10 -5.78 -4.98 10.12
CA ALA A 10 -6.02 -3.67 9.52
C ALA A 10 -5.11 -3.52 8.29
N SER A 11 -5.70 -3.32 7.12
CA SER A 11 -4.99 -3.27 5.84
C SER A 11 -5.54 -2.22 4.90
N THR A 12 -5.09 -2.26 3.64
CA THR A 12 -5.49 -1.29 2.63
C THR A 12 -6.40 -1.90 1.57
N THR A 13 -7.31 -1.07 1.04
CA THR A 13 -8.21 -1.45 -0.05
C THR A 13 -7.45 -1.90 -1.30
N SER A 14 -6.27 -1.33 -1.56
CA SER A 14 -5.44 -1.75 -2.69
C SER A 14 -4.87 -3.16 -2.52
N THR A 15 -4.53 -3.55 -1.30
CA THR A 15 -4.09 -4.92 -1.00
C THR A 15 -5.25 -5.91 -1.11
N GLU A 16 -6.43 -5.56 -0.59
CA GLU A 16 -7.63 -6.38 -0.73
C GLU A 16 -8.02 -6.57 -2.20
N ASN A 17 -8.10 -5.47 -2.96
CA ASN A 17 -8.47 -5.49 -4.38
C ASN A 17 -7.47 -6.24 -5.28
N SER A 18 -6.27 -6.55 -4.79
CA SER A 18 -5.30 -7.37 -5.52
C SER A 18 -5.68 -8.87 -5.57
N GLY A 19 -6.63 -9.31 -4.76
CA GLY A 19 -7.00 -10.72 -4.60
C GLY A 19 -6.05 -11.52 -3.69
N LEU A 20 -5.05 -10.87 -3.08
CA LEU A 20 -4.08 -11.55 -2.22
C LEU A 20 -4.76 -12.30 -1.07
N TYR A 21 -5.70 -11.65 -0.40
CA TYR A 21 -6.38 -12.23 0.75
C TYR A 21 -7.27 -13.41 0.38
N ASP A 22 -8.00 -13.30 -0.72
CA ASP A 22 -8.84 -14.39 -1.23
C ASP A 22 -8.04 -15.65 -1.54
N HIS A 23 -6.79 -15.47 -1.96
CA HIS A 23 -5.88 -16.58 -2.22
C HIS A 23 -5.21 -17.12 -0.95
N LEU A 24 -4.71 -16.25 -0.09
CA LEU A 24 -3.82 -16.62 1.02
C LEU A 24 -4.57 -17.07 2.27
N LEU A 25 -5.64 -16.36 2.66
CA LEU A 25 -6.26 -16.57 3.97
C LEU A 25 -6.98 -17.91 4.13
N PRO A 26 -7.61 -18.51 3.09
CA PRO A 26 -8.15 -19.85 3.20
C PRO A 26 -7.09 -20.89 3.58
N HIS A 27 -5.89 -20.84 2.99
CA HIS A 27 -4.79 -21.74 3.31
C HIS A 27 -4.32 -21.58 4.76
N PHE A 28 -4.16 -20.32 5.20
CA PHE A 28 -3.80 -20.04 6.60
C PHE A 28 -4.83 -20.60 7.58
N THR A 29 -6.13 -20.40 7.31
CA THR A 29 -7.20 -20.91 8.16
C THR A 29 -7.25 -22.44 8.18
N GLU A 30 -7.03 -23.07 7.02
CA GLU A 30 -6.97 -24.54 6.92
C GLU A 30 -5.81 -25.13 7.73
N GLU A 31 -4.64 -24.49 7.68
CA GLU A 31 -3.44 -24.98 8.38
C GLU A 31 -3.49 -24.73 9.89
N THR A 32 -4.08 -23.62 10.33
CA THR A 32 -3.98 -23.15 11.71
C THR A 32 -5.26 -23.30 12.52
N GLY A 33 -6.42 -23.40 11.86
CA GLY A 33 -7.73 -23.31 12.49
C GLY A 33 -8.09 -21.91 12.98
N ILE A 34 -7.32 -20.87 12.62
CA ILE A 34 -7.54 -19.47 13.01
C ILE A 34 -8.23 -18.72 11.87
N GLU A 35 -9.38 -18.13 12.15
CA GLU A 35 -10.08 -17.25 11.20
C GLU A 35 -9.34 -15.91 11.08
N VAL A 36 -9.24 -15.36 9.88
CA VAL A 36 -8.68 -14.02 9.65
C VAL A 36 -9.77 -13.08 9.19
N ARG A 37 -9.89 -11.93 9.87
CA ARG A 37 -10.82 -10.86 9.54
C ARG A 37 -10.06 -9.65 9.06
N VAL A 38 -10.34 -9.18 7.85
CA VAL A 38 -9.65 -8.06 7.25
C VAL A 38 -10.50 -6.79 7.32
N ILE A 39 -9.90 -5.69 7.80
CA ILE A 39 -10.44 -4.34 7.73
C ILE A 39 -9.64 -3.59 6.67
N ALA A 40 -10.16 -3.53 5.45
CA ALA A 40 -9.49 -2.89 4.32
C ALA A 40 -9.99 -1.46 4.12
N VAL A 41 -9.09 -0.50 4.39
CA VAL A 41 -9.37 0.94 4.35
C VAL A 41 -8.16 1.71 3.78
N GLY A 42 -8.16 3.03 3.79
CA GLY A 42 -6.96 3.81 3.44
C GLY A 42 -5.85 3.65 4.50
N THR A 43 -4.57 3.77 4.09
CA THR A 43 -3.40 3.57 4.98
C THR A 43 -3.51 4.35 6.30
N GLY A 44 -3.89 5.63 6.25
CA GLY A 44 -4.03 6.45 7.46
C GLY A 44 -5.15 5.96 8.37
N GLN A 45 -6.23 5.42 7.82
CA GLN A 45 -7.33 4.86 8.61
C GLN A 45 -6.95 3.49 9.19
N ALA A 46 -6.24 2.63 8.44
CA ALA A 46 -5.72 1.37 8.96
C ALA A 46 -4.80 1.58 10.18
N LEU A 47 -3.90 2.57 10.09
CA LEU A 47 -3.06 2.99 11.21
C LEU A 47 -3.88 3.44 12.43
N ARG A 48 -4.98 4.18 12.24
CA ARG A 48 -5.87 4.59 13.35
C ARG A 48 -6.57 3.39 13.99
N VAL A 49 -7.10 2.47 13.18
CA VAL A 49 -7.73 1.23 13.67
C VAL A 49 -6.76 0.44 14.56
N ALA A 50 -5.53 0.24 14.08
CA ALA A 50 -4.51 -0.48 14.85
C ALA A 50 -4.06 0.29 16.12
N ARG A 51 -3.94 1.63 16.07
CA ARG A 51 -3.64 2.45 17.26
C ARG A 51 -4.70 2.34 18.35
N ASN A 52 -5.95 2.19 17.97
CA ASN A 52 -7.06 2.02 18.92
C ASN A 52 -7.08 0.63 19.58
N GLY A 53 -6.30 -0.33 19.08
CA GLY A 53 -6.35 -1.73 19.53
C GLY A 53 -7.47 -2.55 18.87
N ASP A 54 -8.06 -2.04 17.78
CA ASP A 54 -9.14 -2.71 17.04
C ASP A 54 -8.61 -3.71 16.01
N ALA A 55 -7.29 -3.93 15.92
CA ALA A 55 -6.65 -4.91 15.08
C ALA A 55 -5.39 -5.49 15.75
N ASP A 56 -5.14 -6.78 15.52
CA ASP A 56 -3.99 -7.51 16.03
C ASP A 56 -2.75 -7.34 15.13
N VAL A 57 -2.98 -7.15 13.83
CA VAL A 57 -1.95 -6.99 12.80
C VAL A 57 -2.24 -5.79 11.94
N LEU A 58 -1.21 -4.99 11.65
CA LEU A 58 -1.24 -3.90 10.68
C LEU A 58 -0.45 -4.31 9.44
N LEU A 59 -1.12 -4.42 8.28
CA LEU A 59 -0.51 -4.76 7.01
C LEU A 59 -0.74 -3.62 6.01
N VAL A 60 0.25 -2.77 5.87
CA VAL A 60 0.23 -1.58 5.01
C VAL A 60 1.54 -1.47 4.21
N HIS A 61 1.68 -0.46 3.39
CA HIS A 61 2.80 -0.32 2.46
C HIS A 61 3.39 1.11 2.42
N HIS A 62 3.39 1.80 3.58
CA HIS A 62 4.04 3.11 3.73
C HIS A 62 5.06 3.06 4.86
N ARG A 63 6.28 2.66 4.53
CA ARG A 63 7.37 2.39 5.48
C ARG A 63 7.59 3.49 6.52
N PRO A 64 7.63 4.81 6.17
CA PRO A 64 7.81 5.85 7.19
C PRO A 64 6.71 5.84 8.27
N SER A 65 5.44 5.60 7.87
CA SER A 65 4.34 5.52 8.84
C SER A 65 4.38 4.25 9.69
N GLU A 66 4.88 3.14 9.14
CA GLU A 66 5.07 1.88 9.87
C GLU A 66 6.17 2.01 10.93
N GLU A 67 7.31 2.62 10.55
CA GLU A 67 8.42 2.90 11.47
C GLU A 67 7.98 3.85 12.59
N GLN A 68 7.23 4.89 12.26
CA GLN A 68 6.69 5.82 13.27
C GLN A 68 5.69 5.12 14.20
N PHE A 69 4.82 4.25 13.67
CA PHE A 69 3.86 3.47 14.46
C PHE A 69 4.54 2.60 15.52
N VAL A 70 5.66 1.97 15.18
CA VAL A 70 6.48 1.18 16.12
C VAL A 70 7.21 2.10 17.09
N ALA A 71 7.80 3.21 16.63
CA ALA A 71 8.51 4.17 17.47
C ALA A 71 7.58 4.83 18.52
N ASP A 72 6.33 5.05 18.17
CA ASP A 72 5.29 5.57 19.08
C ASP A 72 4.79 4.50 20.10
N GLY A 73 5.26 3.26 20.00
CA GLY A 73 4.91 2.17 20.93
C GLY A 73 3.59 1.46 20.63
N PHE A 74 2.96 1.72 19.48
CA PHE A 74 1.71 1.05 19.08
C PHE A 74 1.94 -0.32 18.44
N GLY A 75 3.13 -0.59 17.92
CA GLY A 75 3.55 -1.88 17.36
C GLY A 75 4.78 -2.42 18.07
N ILE A 76 4.83 -3.75 18.24
CA ILE A 76 5.97 -4.43 18.87
C ILE A 76 7.16 -4.43 17.91
N ARG A 77 6.91 -4.69 16.63
CA ARG A 77 7.94 -4.87 15.61
C ARG A 77 7.36 -4.71 14.21
N ARG A 78 8.19 -4.18 13.29
CA ARG A 78 7.94 -4.17 11.86
C ARG A 78 8.63 -5.38 11.20
N TYR A 79 7.95 -5.98 10.23
CA TYR A 79 8.49 -7.04 9.38
C TYR A 79 8.42 -6.62 7.92
N ASP A 80 9.46 -6.91 7.15
CA ASP A 80 9.39 -6.86 5.70
C ASP A 80 8.68 -8.13 5.23
N LEU A 81 7.56 -7.98 4.51
CA LEU A 81 6.74 -9.08 4.04
C LEU A 81 6.94 -9.32 2.54
N MET A 82 6.72 -8.28 1.74
CA MET A 82 6.83 -8.28 0.29
C MET A 82 7.09 -6.85 -0.20
N TYR A 83 7.43 -6.71 -1.46
CA TYR A 83 7.53 -5.43 -2.14
C TYR A 83 6.65 -5.44 -3.40
N ASN A 84 6.29 -4.26 -3.84
CA ASN A 84 5.71 -4.00 -5.15
C ASN A 84 6.29 -2.71 -5.69
N ASP A 85 6.29 -2.58 -7.03
CA ASP A 85 6.81 -1.41 -7.70
C ASP A 85 5.69 -0.43 -8.05
N TYR A 86 6.05 0.86 -8.08
CA TYR A 86 5.24 1.86 -8.73
C TYR A 86 5.66 1.94 -10.19
N VAL A 87 4.69 2.05 -11.08
CA VAL A 87 4.93 2.16 -12.52
C VAL A 87 4.20 3.36 -13.09
N VAL A 88 4.80 3.99 -14.08
CA VAL A 88 4.12 4.98 -14.94
C VAL A 88 3.68 4.25 -16.21
N VAL A 89 2.40 4.30 -16.50
CA VAL A 89 1.82 3.68 -17.69
C VAL A 89 1.25 4.75 -18.62
N GLY A 90 1.35 4.53 -19.93
CA GLY A 90 0.88 5.50 -20.90
C GLY A 90 0.66 4.88 -22.29
N ALA A 91 0.35 5.74 -23.27
CA ALA A 91 0.18 5.30 -24.64
C ALA A 91 1.47 4.71 -25.22
N GLY A 92 1.34 3.65 -26.03
CA GLY A 92 2.50 3.01 -26.66
C GLY A 92 3.29 3.93 -27.61
N SER A 93 2.71 5.06 -28.04
CA SER A 93 3.39 6.09 -28.85
C SER A 93 4.42 6.90 -28.07
N ASP A 94 4.38 6.82 -26.73
CA ASP A 94 5.28 7.50 -25.80
C ASP A 94 5.66 8.95 -26.21
N PRO A 95 4.70 9.87 -26.30
CA PRO A 95 4.92 11.20 -26.86
C PRO A 95 5.94 12.03 -26.06
N ALA A 96 6.12 11.73 -24.77
CA ALA A 96 7.11 12.40 -23.91
C ALA A 96 8.44 11.63 -23.83
N SER A 97 8.62 10.55 -24.58
CA SER A 97 9.85 9.71 -24.61
C SER A 97 10.25 9.20 -23.20
N THR A 98 9.26 8.81 -22.42
CA THR A 98 9.44 8.35 -21.02
C THR A 98 10.18 7.02 -20.94
N GLN A 99 10.07 6.15 -21.96
CA GLN A 99 10.75 4.86 -22.01
C GLN A 99 12.29 4.97 -22.04
N THR A 100 12.81 6.11 -22.47
CA THR A 100 14.25 6.39 -22.51
C THR A 100 14.72 7.25 -21.34
N ALA A 101 13.85 7.50 -20.36
CA ALA A 101 14.20 8.25 -19.17
C ALA A 101 15.20 7.48 -18.30
N THR A 102 16.10 8.21 -17.65
CA THR A 102 17.12 7.62 -16.79
C THR A 102 16.57 7.13 -15.47
N ASP A 103 15.50 7.77 -14.98
CA ASP A 103 14.75 7.37 -13.81
C ASP A 103 13.32 7.94 -13.87
N VAL A 104 12.52 7.68 -12.85
CA VAL A 104 11.13 8.13 -12.79
C VAL A 104 11.00 9.65 -12.69
N ALA A 105 11.94 10.35 -12.06
CA ALA A 105 11.90 11.80 -11.95
C ALA A 105 12.17 12.46 -13.30
N ASP A 106 13.13 11.94 -14.08
CA ASP A 106 13.36 12.34 -15.48
C ASP A 106 12.11 12.08 -16.35
N ALA A 107 11.47 10.92 -16.17
CA ALA A 107 10.23 10.61 -16.89
C ALA A 107 9.12 11.64 -16.59
N LEU A 108 8.92 12.00 -15.33
CA LEU A 108 7.93 13.00 -14.94
C LEU A 108 8.28 14.39 -15.46
N THR A 109 9.56 14.79 -15.42
CA THR A 109 10.04 16.05 -16.01
C THR A 109 9.72 16.11 -17.50
N ARG A 110 9.98 15.06 -18.26
CA ARG A 110 9.67 14.98 -19.70
C ARG A 110 8.17 15.08 -19.97
N ILE A 111 7.33 14.45 -19.13
CA ILE A 111 5.87 14.57 -19.22
C ILE A 111 5.44 16.03 -19.04
N ALA A 112 6.01 16.75 -18.05
CA ALA A 112 5.73 18.14 -17.79
C ALA A 112 6.20 19.05 -18.94
N ASP A 113 7.44 18.90 -19.41
CA ASP A 113 8.03 19.68 -20.48
C ASP A 113 7.28 19.52 -21.82
N HIS A 114 6.86 18.29 -22.09
CA HIS A 114 6.04 17.97 -23.27
C HIS A 114 4.58 18.44 -23.09
N ARG A 115 4.17 18.86 -21.90
CA ARG A 115 2.78 19.21 -21.54
C ARG A 115 1.80 18.08 -21.82
N SER A 116 2.23 16.85 -21.63
CA SER A 116 1.38 15.67 -21.75
C SER A 116 0.38 15.62 -20.59
N LEU A 117 -0.80 15.06 -20.85
CA LEU A 117 -1.77 14.81 -19.79
C LEU A 117 -1.21 13.77 -18.81
N PHE A 118 -1.30 14.08 -17.54
CA PHE A 118 -0.97 13.16 -16.45
C PHE A 118 -2.19 12.97 -15.53
N PHE A 119 -2.51 11.72 -15.23
CA PHE A 119 -3.64 11.39 -14.36
C PHE A 119 -3.11 10.99 -12.99
N SER A 120 -3.25 11.91 -12.05
CA SER A 120 -2.97 11.65 -10.64
C SER A 120 -4.08 10.85 -9.98
N ARG A 121 -3.73 10.04 -8.98
CA ARG A 121 -4.72 9.41 -8.09
C ARG A 121 -5.53 10.44 -7.32
N GLY A 122 -4.91 11.50 -6.80
CA GLY A 122 -5.57 12.59 -6.09
C GLY A 122 -6.36 12.19 -4.84
N ASP A 123 -6.12 11.01 -4.26
CA ASP A 123 -6.96 10.35 -3.24
C ASP A 123 -6.29 10.20 -1.87
N ASP A 124 -5.16 10.86 -1.66
CA ASP A 124 -4.32 10.76 -0.44
C ASP A 124 -3.85 9.33 -0.11
N SER A 125 -3.91 8.42 -1.08
CA SER A 125 -3.36 7.07 -0.97
C SER A 125 -1.82 7.07 -0.90
N GLY A 126 -1.22 5.93 -0.58
CA GLY A 126 0.23 5.74 -0.66
C GLY A 126 0.80 6.02 -2.05
N THR A 127 0.06 5.67 -3.11
CA THR A 127 0.42 5.98 -4.50
C THR A 127 0.43 7.49 -4.75
N HIS A 128 -0.61 8.21 -4.30
CA HIS A 128 -0.68 9.66 -4.44
C HIS A 128 0.44 10.36 -3.67
N LYS A 129 0.73 9.94 -2.44
CA LYS A 129 1.86 10.47 -1.65
C LYS A 129 3.19 10.26 -2.35
N LYS A 130 3.40 9.06 -2.89
CA LYS A 130 4.62 8.75 -3.65
C LYS A 130 4.73 9.58 -4.92
N GLU A 131 3.65 9.79 -5.64
CA GLU A 131 3.58 10.68 -6.80
C GLU A 131 4.04 12.10 -6.43
N LEU A 132 3.47 12.69 -5.37
CA LEU A 132 3.83 14.05 -4.92
C LEU A 132 5.31 14.15 -4.50
N GLU A 133 5.86 13.14 -3.85
CA GLU A 133 7.29 13.07 -3.53
C GLU A 133 8.18 13.08 -4.79
N LEU A 134 7.72 12.43 -5.85
CA LEU A 134 8.47 12.35 -7.12
C LEU A 134 8.38 13.64 -7.92
N TRP A 135 7.23 14.31 -7.92
CA TRP A 135 7.07 15.64 -8.55
C TRP A 135 7.88 16.74 -7.86
N ALA A 136 8.21 16.57 -6.58
CA ALA A 136 8.99 17.53 -5.80
C ALA A 136 10.51 17.42 -5.99
N ARG A 137 11.00 16.45 -6.77
CA ARG A 137 12.42 16.24 -7.08
C ARG A 137 12.89 17.04 -8.29
#